data_1b97f7d06a026cef648235eeb65cada9
#
_entry.id   1b97f7d06a026cef648235eeb65cada9
#
_cell.length_a   1.000
_cell.length_b   1.000
_cell.length_c   1.000
_cell.angle_alpha   90.00
_cell.angle_beta   90.00
_cell.angle_gamma   90.00
#
_symmetry.space_group_name_H-M   'P 1'
#
loop_
_entity.id
_entity.type
_entity.pdbx_description
1 polymer ?
#
loop_
_entity_poly.entity_id
_entity_poly.type
_entity_poly.pdbx_seq_one_letter_code
_entity_poly.pdbx_strand_id
1 'polypeptide(L)'
;SASDLYKRQSTDSIGKNGIGGNSDANAVESDNAKGASKKSKKNKRKGKKSKKGKKLAIIIVSMVVVCLAIVAGVVGYAYNNTYYVGVNDKNELFIYKGFKDSWFTPLNGRPDSVVCESAIYDTDAVPADCQHLTLDSFTQALRTELVSDKIFHSQEDARNYLTRAIASGLLPVCPPKSPIIYDATGQPVPPQDHPVPCRKAK
;
A
#
# COMPACT_ATOMS: atom_id res chain seq x y z
N SER A 1 -25.37 -33.36 -6.10
CA SER A 1 -24.04 -33.59 -5.62
C SER A 1 -23.07 -32.75 -6.43
N ALA A 2 -22.86 -31.51 -5.94
CA ALA A 2 -22.03 -30.50 -6.61
C ALA A 2 -20.72 -30.25 -5.83
N SER A 3 -20.08 -31.32 -5.35
CA SER A 3 -18.89 -31.25 -4.49
C SER A 3 -17.59 -31.76 -5.12
N ASP A 4 -17.59 -32.16 -6.39
CA ASP A 4 -16.42 -32.83 -6.96
C ASP A 4 -15.63 -32.07 -8.04
N LEU A 5 -15.86 -30.79 -8.22
CA LEU A 5 -15.21 -30.02 -9.30
C LEU A 5 -14.06 -29.08 -8.84
N TYR A 6 -13.65 -29.10 -7.57
CA TYR A 6 -12.63 -28.16 -7.07
C TYR A 6 -11.29 -28.79 -6.67
N LYS A 7 -10.97 -29.97 -7.24
CA LYS A 7 -9.74 -30.68 -6.88
C LYS A 7 -8.90 -31.10 -8.09
N ARG A 8 -8.58 -30.15 -8.97
CA ARG A 8 -7.54 -30.34 -9.99
C ARG A 8 -7.07 -28.99 -10.53
N GLN A 9 -6.12 -28.38 -9.84
CA GLN A 9 -5.07 -27.51 -10.45
C GLN A 9 -4.11 -27.06 -9.36
N SER A 10 -3.19 -27.93 -9.02
CA SER A 10 -1.98 -27.54 -8.29
C SER A 10 -0.97 -28.67 -8.40
N THR A 11 -0.23 -28.67 -9.48
CA THR A 11 1.12 -29.28 -9.64
C THR A 11 1.54 -29.05 -11.08
N ASP A 12 2.56 -28.26 -11.23
CA ASP A 12 3.68 -28.39 -12.16
C ASP A 12 4.24 -27.02 -12.51
N SER A 13 5.36 -26.71 -11.91
CA SER A 13 6.50 -26.02 -12.56
C SER A 13 7.62 -25.84 -11.56
N ILE A 14 8.31 -26.91 -11.23
CA ILE A 14 9.67 -26.84 -10.67
C ILE A 14 10.64 -26.89 -11.84
N GLY A 15 11.05 -25.73 -12.31
CA GLY A 15 12.17 -25.55 -13.22
C GLY A 15 13.48 -25.51 -12.44
N LYS A 16 14.22 -26.59 -12.42
CA LYS A 16 15.62 -26.67 -12.04
C LYS A 16 16.44 -25.81 -13.00
N ASN A 17 17.20 -24.85 -12.50
CA ASN A 17 18.43 -24.39 -13.17
C ASN A 17 19.53 -24.30 -12.14
N GLY A 18 20.57 -25.03 -12.49
CA GLY A 18 21.73 -25.44 -11.76
C GLY A 18 22.67 -24.31 -11.39
N ILE A 19 23.16 -24.49 -10.23
CA ILE A 19 24.24 -23.71 -9.60
C ILE A 19 25.52 -24.48 -9.89
N GLY A 20 26.42 -23.85 -10.65
CA GLY A 20 27.82 -24.22 -10.72
C GLY A 20 28.59 -23.47 -9.65
N GLY A 21 28.86 -24.14 -8.55
CA GLY A 21 29.83 -23.66 -7.59
C GLY A 21 31.25 -23.93 -8.06
N ASN A 22 32.14 -22.99 -7.81
CA ASN A 22 33.57 -23.28 -7.67
C ASN A 22 34.13 -22.48 -6.49
N SER A 23 34.30 -23.23 -5.41
CA SER A 23 35.16 -22.87 -4.31
C SER A 23 36.53 -23.48 -4.62
N ASP A 24 37.55 -22.66 -4.68
CA ASP A 24 38.91 -23.14 -4.46
C ASP A 24 39.68 -22.19 -3.57
N ALA A 25 39.75 -22.63 -2.33
CA ALA A 25 40.71 -22.18 -1.36
C ALA A 25 42.07 -22.85 -1.66
N ASN A 26 43.10 -22.08 -1.73
CA ASN A 26 44.45 -22.63 -1.52
C ASN A 26 45.33 -21.58 -0.82
N ALA A 27 45.53 -21.85 0.45
CA ALA A 27 46.66 -21.35 1.22
C ALA A 27 47.84 -22.29 1.02
N VAL A 28 48.99 -21.78 0.66
CA VAL A 28 50.27 -22.39 0.97
C VAL A 28 51.30 -21.29 1.15
N GLU A 29 51.88 -21.34 2.28
CA GLU A 29 53.04 -20.68 2.85
C GLU A 29 54.34 -21.20 2.22
N SER A 30 55.38 -20.38 2.25
CA SER A 30 56.78 -20.72 2.54
C SER A 30 57.83 -20.22 1.57
N ASP A 31 58.67 -19.38 2.16
CA ASP A 31 60.12 -19.30 2.15
C ASP A 31 60.97 -19.00 0.87
N ASN A 32 61.58 -17.85 1.03
CA ASN A 32 63.06 -17.67 1.01
C ASN A 32 63.85 -18.09 -0.22
N ALA A 33 64.39 -17.13 -0.95
CA ALA A 33 65.84 -17.08 -1.27
C ALA A 33 66.25 -15.80 -2.04
N LYS A 34 67.31 -15.25 -1.55
CA LYS A 34 68.17 -14.19 -2.09
C LYS A 34 68.52 -14.35 -3.57
N GLY A 35 68.57 -13.25 -4.30
CA GLY A 35 69.40 -13.25 -5.49
C GLY A 35 69.15 -12.16 -6.52
N ALA A 36 70.07 -11.20 -6.58
CA ALA A 36 70.49 -10.45 -7.76
C ALA A 36 69.64 -9.39 -8.41
N SER A 37 70.03 -8.18 -8.07
CA SER A 37 69.91 -6.95 -8.87
C SER A 37 69.92 -7.15 -10.39
N LYS A 38 68.78 -6.81 -11.05
CA LYS A 38 68.78 -6.33 -12.43
C LYS A 38 67.87 -5.09 -12.53
N LYS A 39 68.54 -3.95 -12.74
CA LYS A 39 67.92 -2.68 -13.12
C LYS A 39 67.06 -2.89 -14.38
N SER A 40 65.75 -3.12 -14.20
CA SER A 40 64.78 -3.09 -15.28
C SER A 40 64.36 -1.64 -15.49
N LYS A 41 64.76 -1.05 -16.59
CA LYS A 41 64.25 0.27 -17.08
C LYS A 41 62.75 0.27 -17.10
N LYS A 42 62.17 1.04 -16.22
CA LYS A 42 60.72 1.31 -16.12
C LYS A 42 60.29 2.09 -17.36
N ASN A 43 59.91 1.35 -18.41
CA ASN A 43 59.30 1.92 -19.60
C ASN A 43 57.94 2.47 -19.21
N LYS A 44 57.88 3.78 -18.95
CA LYS A 44 56.67 4.55 -18.72
C LYS A 44 55.87 4.58 -20.02
N ARG A 45 55.17 3.48 -20.34
CA ARG A 45 54.14 3.50 -21.39
C ARG A 45 53.05 4.44 -20.88
N LYS A 46 53.10 5.71 -21.29
CA LYS A 46 51.99 6.64 -21.21
C LYS A 46 50.80 6.02 -21.98
N GLY A 47 49.93 5.34 -21.25
CA GLY A 47 48.71 4.80 -21.80
C GLY A 47 47.89 5.96 -22.39
N LYS A 48 47.86 6.01 -23.71
CA LYS A 48 47.03 6.92 -24.51
C LYS A 48 45.58 6.61 -24.13
N LYS A 49 45.05 7.27 -23.08
CA LYS A 49 43.62 7.13 -22.65
C LYS A 49 42.75 7.39 -23.87
N SER A 50 42.20 6.32 -24.38
CA SER A 50 41.33 6.31 -25.57
C SER A 50 40.17 7.31 -25.39
N LYS A 51 40.15 8.34 -26.22
CA LYS A 51 39.03 9.33 -26.27
C LYS A 51 37.69 8.67 -26.59
N LYS A 52 37.70 7.45 -27.14
CA LYS A 52 36.50 6.64 -27.44
C LYS A 52 35.76 6.17 -26.18
N GLY A 53 36.46 5.82 -25.10
CA GLY A 53 35.81 5.39 -23.83
C GLY A 53 35.01 6.49 -23.14
N LYS A 54 35.47 7.76 -23.27
CA LYS A 54 34.73 8.89 -22.67
C LYS A 54 33.39 9.15 -23.38
N LYS A 55 33.36 9.01 -24.72
CA LYS A 55 32.09 9.19 -25.48
C LYS A 55 31.08 8.09 -25.16
N LEU A 56 31.54 6.85 -25.04
CA LEU A 56 30.66 5.71 -24.68
C LEU A 56 30.10 5.87 -23.27
N ALA A 57 30.92 6.30 -22.31
CA ALA A 57 30.47 6.55 -20.94
C ALA A 57 29.38 7.65 -20.88
N ILE A 58 29.54 8.73 -21.66
CA ILE A 58 28.53 9.81 -21.75
C ILE A 58 27.20 9.28 -22.31
N ILE A 59 27.26 8.44 -23.34
CA ILE A 59 26.05 7.86 -23.96
C ILE A 59 25.33 6.95 -22.94
N ILE A 60 26.05 6.12 -22.20
CA ILE A 60 25.45 5.24 -21.18
C ILE A 60 24.81 6.08 -20.08
N VAL A 61 25.51 7.09 -19.57
CA VAL A 61 24.94 7.97 -18.52
C VAL A 61 23.70 8.70 -19.01
N SER A 62 23.71 9.23 -20.24
CA SER A 62 22.51 9.92 -20.79
C SER A 62 21.34 8.96 -20.95
N MET A 63 21.59 7.72 -21.38
CA MET A 63 20.54 6.70 -21.49
C MET A 63 19.93 6.36 -20.11
N VAL A 64 20.75 6.20 -19.08
CA VAL A 64 20.29 5.96 -17.71
C VAL A 64 19.44 7.12 -17.21
N VAL A 65 19.86 8.37 -17.44
CA VAL A 65 19.10 9.55 -17.01
C VAL A 65 17.73 9.60 -17.71
N VAL A 66 17.68 9.31 -19.02
CA VAL A 66 16.41 9.25 -19.76
C VAL A 66 15.50 8.15 -19.22
N CYS A 67 16.03 6.95 -18.94
CA CYS A 67 15.26 5.86 -18.35
C CYS A 67 14.69 6.25 -16.97
N LEU A 68 15.50 6.89 -16.12
CA LEU A 68 15.05 7.35 -14.81
C LEU A 68 13.95 8.42 -14.92
N ALA A 69 14.07 9.34 -15.88
CA ALA A 69 13.03 10.35 -16.14
C ALA A 69 11.71 9.72 -16.59
N ILE A 70 11.75 8.71 -17.46
CA ILE A 70 10.56 7.96 -17.88
C ILE A 70 9.92 7.24 -16.69
N VAL A 71 10.71 6.53 -15.90
CA VAL A 71 10.21 5.83 -14.69
C VAL A 71 9.56 6.81 -13.71
N ALA A 72 10.22 7.95 -13.43
CA ALA A 72 9.67 8.98 -12.56
C ALA A 72 8.36 9.56 -13.12
N GLY A 73 8.26 9.76 -14.43
CA GLY A 73 7.04 10.21 -15.09
C GLY A 73 5.89 9.22 -14.95
N VAL A 74 6.15 7.94 -15.20
CA VAL A 74 5.14 6.87 -15.06
C VAL A 74 4.68 6.72 -13.62
N VAL A 75 5.60 6.71 -12.64
CA VAL A 75 5.27 6.61 -11.22
C VAL A 75 4.47 7.83 -10.77
N GLY A 76 4.87 9.04 -11.17
CA GLY A 76 4.14 10.27 -10.86
C GLY A 76 2.73 10.29 -11.45
N TYR A 77 2.58 9.82 -12.69
CA TYR A 77 1.26 9.67 -13.31
C TYR A 77 0.39 8.67 -12.55
N ALA A 78 0.91 7.49 -12.24
CA ALA A 78 0.20 6.46 -11.49
C ALA A 78 -0.21 6.97 -10.10
N TYR A 79 0.70 7.63 -9.37
CA TYR A 79 0.42 8.22 -8.06
C TYR A 79 -0.75 9.22 -8.10
N ASN A 80 -0.77 10.09 -9.13
CA ASN A 80 -1.82 11.10 -9.26
C ASN A 80 -3.19 10.54 -9.63
N ASN A 81 -3.24 9.35 -10.22
CA ASN A 81 -4.48 8.70 -10.68
C ASN A 81 -4.82 7.44 -9.87
N THR A 82 -4.24 7.28 -8.69
CA THR A 82 -4.55 6.14 -7.81
C THR A 82 -5.21 6.65 -6.54
N TYR A 83 -6.39 6.10 -6.27
CA TYR A 83 -7.18 6.39 -5.06
C TYR A 83 -7.58 5.09 -4.39
N TYR A 84 -7.68 5.10 -3.08
CA TYR A 84 -8.21 3.96 -2.32
C TYR A 84 -8.97 4.44 -1.09
N VAL A 85 -9.88 3.60 -0.61
CA VAL A 85 -10.59 3.83 0.65
C VAL A 85 -9.78 3.20 1.77
N GLY A 86 -9.61 3.94 2.84
CA GLY A 86 -8.88 3.47 4.01
C GLY A 86 -9.42 4.08 5.30
N VAL A 87 -8.91 3.60 6.41
CA VAL A 87 -9.23 4.09 7.74
C VAL A 87 -7.99 4.66 8.40
N ASN A 88 -8.16 5.69 9.22
CA ASN A 88 -7.09 6.22 10.06
C ASN A 88 -7.02 5.45 11.40
N ASP A 89 -6.09 5.88 12.29
CA ASP A 89 -5.90 5.29 13.62
C ASP A 89 -7.16 5.37 14.52
N LYS A 90 -8.10 6.24 14.19
CA LYS A 90 -9.38 6.41 14.90
C LYS A 90 -10.54 5.63 14.25
N ASN A 91 -10.24 4.75 13.30
CA ASN A 91 -11.23 4.03 12.49
C ASN A 91 -12.16 4.93 11.65
N GLU A 92 -11.78 6.18 11.40
CA GLU A 92 -12.52 7.10 10.56
C GLU A 92 -12.20 6.83 9.09
N LEU A 93 -13.21 6.91 8.22
CA LEU A 93 -13.10 6.63 6.79
C LEU A 93 -12.59 7.84 6.02
N PHE A 94 -11.59 7.57 5.16
CA PHE A 94 -10.99 8.54 4.24
C PHE A 94 -10.85 7.95 2.85
N ILE A 95 -10.84 8.82 1.85
CA ILE A 95 -10.31 8.52 0.55
C ILE A 95 -8.86 9.02 0.53
N TYR A 96 -7.94 8.12 0.22
CA TYR A 96 -6.52 8.41 0.10
C TYR A 96 -6.15 8.49 -1.37
N LYS A 97 -5.25 9.43 -1.70
CA LYS A 97 -4.61 9.55 -3.00
C LYS A 97 -3.18 9.05 -2.92
N GLY A 98 -2.81 8.14 -3.81
CA GLY A 98 -1.47 7.54 -3.86
C GLY A 98 -1.48 6.03 -3.69
N PHE A 99 -0.33 5.45 -3.37
CA PHE A 99 -0.20 4.01 -3.19
C PHE A 99 -0.42 3.61 -1.72
N LYS A 100 -1.14 2.51 -1.53
CA LYS A 100 -1.29 1.89 -0.22
C LYS A 100 -0.01 1.11 0.09
N ASP A 101 0.51 1.27 1.33
CA ASP A 101 1.64 0.49 1.86
C ASP A 101 2.89 0.47 0.94
N SER A 102 3.22 1.61 0.34
CA SER A 102 4.44 1.72 -0.45
C SER A 102 5.68 1.61 0.45
N TRP A 103 6.66 0.79 0.02
CA TRP A 103 7.97 0.70 0.67
C TRP A 103 8.74 2.04 0.66
N PHE A 104 8.36 2.97 -0.23
CA PHE A 104 8.93 4.31 -0.33
C PHE A 104 7.94 5.32 0.23
N THR A 105 8.20 5.80 1.44
CA THR A 105 7.32 6.69 2.22
C THR A 105 6.72 7.87 1.45
N PRO A 106 7.46 8.59 0.57
CA PRO A 106 6.88 9.69 -0.22
C PRO A 106 5.77 9.30 -1.18
N LEU A 107 5.65 8.00 -1.52
CA LEU A 107 4.59 7.46 -2.39
C LEU A 107 3.40 6.93 -1.62
N ASN A 108 3.45 6.91 -0.27
CA ASN A 108 2.31 6.52 0.53
C ASN A 108 1.14 7.47 0.30
N GLY A 109 -0.06 6.89 0.34
CA GLY A 109 -1.29 7.64 0.15
C GLY A 109 -1.45 8.76 1.18
N ARG A 110 -1.92 9.90 0.72
CA ARG A 110 -2.29 11.04 1.56
C ARG A 110 -3.81 11.14 1.62
N PRO A 111 -4.38 11.54 2.76
CA PRO A 111 -5.82 11.78 2.84
C PRO A 111 -6.20 12.88 1.87
N ASP A 112 -7.13 12.61 0.99
CA ASP A 112 -7.62 13.50 -0.06
C ASP A 112 -9.05 13.96 0.23
N SER A 113 -9.91 13.03 0.69
CA SER A 113 -11.27 13.36 1.08
C SER A 113 -11.67 12.66 2.38
N VAL A 114 -12.50 13.35 3.15
CA VAL A 114 -13.06 12.91 4.44
C VAL A 114 -14.49 12.47 4.24
N VAL A 115 -14.89 11.39 4.89
CA VAL A 115 -16.25 10.89 4.86
C VAL A 115 -16.98 11.35 6.09
N CYS A 116 -17.89 12.32 5.91
CA CYS A 116 -18.81 12.77 6.95
C CYS A 116 -20.16 12.06 6.82
N GLU A 117 -20.96 12.15 7.87
CA GLU A 117 -22.30 11.54 7.88
C GLU A 117 -23.23 12.11 6.78
N SER A 118 -23.09 13.40 6.48
CA SER A 118 -23.91 14.10 5.49
C SER A 118 -23.39 13.99 4.06
N ALA A 119 -22.08 13.98 3.86
CA ALA A 119 -21.45 13.99 2.54
C ALA A 119 -19.95 13.66 2.61
N ILE A 120 -19.32 13.55 1.45
CA ILE A 120 -17.87 13.39 1.31
C ILE A 120 -17.28 14.75 0.92
N TYR A 121 -16.37 15.24 1.74
CA TYR A 121 -15.70 16.54 1.56
C TYR A 121 -14.22 16.36 1.23
N ASP A 122 -13.65 17.29 0.49
CA ASP A 122 -12.20 17.39 0.35
C ASP A 122 -11.58 17.78 1.69
N THR A 123 -10.38 17.30 1.99
CA THR A 123 -9.70 17.57 3.28
C THR A 123 -9.54 19.05 3.59
N ASP A 124 -9.45 19.89 2.56
CA ASP A 124 -9.31 21.35 2.70
C ASP A 124 -10.64 22.09 2.90
N ALA A 125 -11.78 21.41 2.71
CA ALA A 125 -13.11 21.99 2.72
C ALA A 125 -14.06 21.32 3.72
N VAL A 126 -13.52 20.68 4.76
CA VAL A 126 -14.31 19.99 5.78
C VAL A 126 -15.05 20.99 6.65
N PRO A 127 -16.40 20.94 6.74
CA PRO A 127 -17.15 21.79 7.60
C PRO A 127 -16.92 21.49 9.09
N ALA A 128 -17.04 22.49 9.95
CA ALA A 128 -16.73 22.37 11.38
C ALA A 128 -17.70 21.40 12.11
N ASP A 129 -18.87 21.17 11.58
CA ASP A 129 -19.91 20.28 12.08
C ASP A 129 -19.82 18.84 11.48
N CYS A 130 -18.77 18.55 10.72
CA CYS A 130 -18.57 17.24 10.14
C CYS A 130 -18.46 16.15 11.22
N GLN A 131 -19.40 15.24 11.22
CA GLN A 131 -19.32 14.01 11.98
C GLN A 131 -18.68 12.94 11.10
N HIS A 132 -17.40 12.60 11.42
CA HIS A 132 -16.66 11.59 10.69
C HIS A 132 -17.33 10.23 10.80
N LEU A 133 -17.58 9.58 9.67
CA LEU A 133 -18.04 8.21 9.65
C LEU A 133 -16.91 7.27 10.00
N THR A 134 -17.19 6.38 10.95
CA THR A 134 -16.25 5.33 11.36
C THR A 134 -16.64 4.01 10.72
N LEU A 135 -15.67 3.12 10.59
CA LEU A 135 -15.89 1.77 10.06
C LEU A 135 -16.97 1.02 10.85
N ASP A 136 -17.08 1.29 12.15
CA ASP A 136 -18.08 0.68 13.04
C ASP A 136 -19.52 1.09 12.72
N SER A 137 -19.69 2.15 11.96
CA SER A 137 -21.02 2.63 11.53
C SER A 137 -21.66 1.77 10.44
N PHE A 138 -20.94 0.77 9.92
CA PHE A 138 -21.39 -0.07 8.82
C PHE A 138 -21.67 -1.51 9.24
N THR A 139 -22.44 -2.23 8.42
CA THR A 139 -22.67 -3.66 8.59
C THR A 139 -21.36 -4.46 8.47
N GLN A 140 -21.28 -5.60 9.13
CA GLN A 140 -20.06 -6.44 9.15
C GLN A 140 -19.58 -6.82 7.74
N ALA A 141 -20.51 -7.14 6.84
CA ALA A 141 -20.18 -7.48 5.46
C ALA A 141 -19.50 -6.32 4.74
N LEU A 142 -20.03 -5.10 4.91
CA LEU A 142 -19.51 -3.91 4.26
C LEU A 142 -18.17 -3.45 4.88
N ARG A 143 -17.97 -3.64 6.18
CA ARG A 143 -16.67 -3.36 6.83
C ARG A 143 -15.54 -4.14 6.16
N THR A 144 -15.76 -5.43 5.90
CA THR A 144 -14.76 -6.28 5.22
C THR A 144 -14.51 -5.80 3.79
N GLU A 145 -15.56 -5.37 3.09
CA GLU A 145 -15.43 -4.84 1.74
C GLU A 145 -14.70 -3.49 1.70
N LEU A 146 -15.01 -2.58 2.62
CA LEU A 146 -14.39 -1.25 2.69
C LEU A 146 -12.90 -1.29 3.02
N VAL A 147 -12.45 -2.27 3.80
CA VAL A 147 -11.03 -2.45 4.14
C VAL A 147 -10.30 -3.26 3.07
N SER A 148 -11.03 -3.84 2.10
CA SER A 148 -10.40 -4.55 0.98
C SER A 148 -9.51 -3.61 0.15
N ASP A 149 -8.45 -4.18 -0.46
CA ASP A 149 -7.46 -3.43 -1.26
C ASP A 149 -8.02 -2.96 -2.61
N LYS A 150 -9.17 -2.30 -2.58
CA LYS A 150 -9.82 -1.79 -3.79
C LYS A 150 -9.19 -0.48 -4.21
N ILE A 151 -8.68 -0.47 -5.44
CA ILE A 151 -8.03 0.68 -6.06
C ILE A 151 -8.98 1.31 -7.07
N PHE A 152 -9.04 2.63 -7.09
CA PHE A 152 -9.81 3.44 -8.03
C PHE A 152 -8.87 4.30 -8.86
N HIS A 153 -9.24 4.57 -10.11
CA HIS A 153 -8.44 5.38 -11.02
C HIS A 153 -8.85 6.86 -11.05
N SER A 154 -9.93 7.20 -10.34
CA SER A 154 -10.35 8.59 -10.15
C SER A 154 -10.92 8.81 -8.76
N GLN A 155 -10.85 10.05 -8.28
CA GLN A 155 -11.49 10.47 -7.03
C GLN A 155 -13.01 10.27 -7.09
N GLU A 156 -13.60 10.55 -8.25
CA GLU A 156 -15.04 10.42 -8.47
C GLU A 156 -15.50 8.96 -8.34
N ASP A 157 -14.76 8.00 -8.89
CA ASP A 157 -15.08 6.57 -8.74
C ASP A 157 -15.05 6.14 -7.27
N ALA A 158 -14.04 6.60 -6.52
CA ALA A 158 -13.94 6.32 -5.09
C ALA A 158 -15.11 6.95 -4.30
N ARG A 159 -15.49 8.19 -4.62
CA ARG A 159 -16.66 8.87 -4.03
C ARG A 159 -17.97 8.15 -4.35
N ASN A 160 -18.19 7.80 -5.60
CA ASN A 160 -19.38 7.08 -6.06
C ASN A 160 -19.47 5.69 -5.41
N TYR A 161 -18.34 5.02 -5.21
CA TYR A 161 -18.30 3.75 -4.49
C TYR A 161 -18.74 3.95 -3.03
N LEU A 162 -18.15 4.91 -2.31
CA LEU A 162 -18.49 5.19 -0.91
C LEU A 162 -19.93 5.67 -0.74
N THR A 163 -20.43 6.52 -1.62
CA THR A 163 -21.83 6.97 -1.59
C THR A 163 -22.80 5.80 -1.68
N ARG A 164 -22.52 4.83 -2.57
CA ARG A 164 -23.32 3.60 -2.66
C ARG A 164 -23.19 2.73 -1.42
N ALA A 165 -21.97 2.61 -0.88
CA ALA A 165 -21.70 1.86 0.33
C ALA A 165 -22.47 2.45 1.54
N ILE A 166 -22.45 3.77 1.69
CA ILE A 166 -23.22 4.47 2.73
C ILE A 166 -24.72 4.20 2.57
N ALA A 167 -25.24 4.34 1.35
CA ALA A 167 -26.66 4.12 1.09
C ALA A 167 -27.14 2.69 1.37
N SER A 168 -26.26 1.68 1.18
CA SER A 168 -26.65 0.27 1.29
C SER A 168 -26.34 -0.38 2.63
N GLY A 169 -25.38 0.15 3.39
CA GLY A 169 -24.86 -0.57 4.55
C GLY A 169 -24.60 0.25 5.80
N LEU A 170 -25.01 1.54 5.81
CA LEU A 170 -24.92 2.34 7.02
C LEU A 170 -25.94 1.84 8.06
N LEU A 171 -25.47 1.57 9.27
CA LEU A 171 -26.33 1.15 10.36
C LEU A 171 -27.27 2.28 10.79
N PRO A 172 -28.52 1.97 11.17
CA PRO A 172 -29.43 2.97 11.71
C PRO A 172 -28.87 3.57 13.02
N VAL A 173 -29.23 4.79 13.30
CA VAL A 173 -28.87 5.42 14.58
C VAL A 173 -29.59 4.68 15.71
N CYS A 174 -28.87 4.37 16.79
CA CYS A 174 -29.49 3.76 17.95
C CYS A 174 -30.60 4.68 18.50
N PRO A 175 -31.78 4.13 18.77
CA PRO A 175 -32.82 4.93 19.42
C PRO A 175 -32.31 5.44 20.78
N PRO A 176 -32.77 6.62 21.23
CA PRO A 176 -32.46 7.10 22.56
C PRO A 176 -32.85 6.03 23.57
N LYS A 177 -32.05 5.86 24.63
CA LYS A 177 -32.38 4.89 25.69
C LYS A 177 -33.80 5.14 26.15
N SER A 178 -34.64 4.14 25.99
CA SER A 178 -36.03 4.21 26.50
C SER A 178 -35.98 4.54 27.99
N PRO A 179 -36.87 5.42 28.46
CA PRO A 179 -36.95 5.67 29.89
C PRO A 179 -37.15 4.35 30.62
N ILE A 180 -36.55 4.21 31.80
CA ILE A 180 -36.72 3.01 32.63
C ILE A 180 -38.20 2.83 32.88
N ILE A 181 -38.77 1.76 32.34
CA ILE A 181 -40.15 1.38 32.57
C ILE A 181 -40.15 0.52 33.83
N TYR A 182 -40.98 0.89 34.80
CA TYR A 182 -41.20 0.08 36.00
C TYR A 182 -42.42 -0.81 35.77
N ASP A 183 -42.34 -2.06 36.20
CA ASP A 183 -43.49 -2.96 36.18
C ASP A 183 -44.51 -2.60 37.27
N ALA A 184 -45.65 -3.31 37.29
CA ALA A 184 -46.71 -3.07 38.27
C ALA A 184 -46.26 -3.29 39.73
N THR A 185 -45.08 -3.89 39.95
CA THR A 185 -44.46 -4.16 41.27
C THR A 185 -43.40 -3.11 41.63
N GLY A 186 -43.21 -2.09 40.75
CA GLY A 186 -42.21 -1.03 40.95
C GLY A 186 -40.77 -1.48 40.67
N GLN A 187 -40.55 -2.64 40.03
CA GLN A 187 -39.24 -3.08 39.62
C GLN A 187 -38.87 -2.54 38.22
N PRO A 188 -37.63 -2.10 38.03
CA PRO A 188 -37.18 -1.66 36.72
C PRO A 188 -37.16 -2.85 35.75
N VAL A 189 -37.95 -2.75 34.69
CA VAL A 189 -37.90 -3.72 33.59
C VAL A 189 -36.55 -3.53 32.87
N PRO A 190 -35.71 -4.59 32.76
CA PRO A 190 -34.44 -4.46 32.05
C PRO A 190 -34.71 -3.97 30.62
N PRO A 191 -33.90 -3.01 30.13
CA PRO A 191 -34.03 -2.52 28.75
C PRO A 191 -33.95 -3.74 27.82
N GLN A 192 -34.92 -3.89 26.94
CA GLN A 192 -34.85 -4.92 25.91
C GLN A 192 -33.65 -4.57 25.04
N ASP A 193 -32.58 -5.38 25.16
CA ASP A 193 -31.44 -5.28 24.28
C ASP A 193 -31.96 -5.45 22.85
N HIS A 194 -31.88 -4.38 22.08
CA HIS A 194 -32.24 -4.43 20.67
C HIS A 194 -31.22 -5.31 19.93
N PRO A 195 -31.64 -6.46 19.38
CA PRO A 195 -30.72 -7.38 18.70
C PRO A 195 -30.21 -6.81 17.36
N VAL A 196 -30.68 -5.62 16.97
CA VAL A 196 -30.30 -5.00 15.72
C VAL A 196 -29.08 -4.13 15.94
N PRO A 197 -27.97 -4.39 15.23
CA PRO A 197 -26.79 -3.54 15.31
C PRO A 197 -27.16 -2.12 14.90
N CYS A 198 -26.81 -1.15 15.73
CA CYS A 198 -27.05 0.27 15.49
C CYS A 198 -25.79 1.10 15.77
N ARG A 199 -25.65 2.27 15.14
CA ARG A 199 -24.56 3.20 15.37
C ARG A 199 -24.93 4.23 16.45
N LYS A 200 -23.95 4.66 17.23
CA LYS A 200 -24.15 5.74 18.20
C LYS A 200 -24.18 7.08 17.44
N ALA A 201 -25.23 7.88 17.63
CA ALA A 201 -25.18 9.30 17.30
C ALA A 201 -24.14 9.96 18.23
N LYS A 202 -23.26 10.76 17.65
CA LYS A 202 -22.34 11.62 18.42
C LYS A 202 -22.97 12.94 18.72
#